data_a4ac22ebfe7d932f37313cecac76987f
#
_entry.id   a4ac22ebfe7d932f37313cecac76987f
#
_cell.length_a   1.000
_cell.length_b   1.000
_cell.length_c   1.000
_cell.angle_alpha   90.00
_cell.angle_beta   90.00
_cell.angle_gamma   90.00
#
_symmetry.space_group_name_H-M   'P 1'
#
loop_
_entity.id
_entity.type
_entity.pdbx_description
1 polymer ?
#
loop_
_entity_poly.entity_id
_entity_poly.type
_entity_poly.pdbx_seq_one_letter_code
_entity_poly.pdbx_strand_id
1 'polypeptide(L)'
;MEIKEKIREILVNTIEGLNGKSLKYDEQLITTGYIDSYEIIQLMEVFENEFFVKIDIEKISLSNFETIDAMSTLILEMKGESHE
;
A
#
# COMPACT_ATOMS: atom_id res chain seq x y z
N MET A 1 6.18 -4.04 -15.12
CA MET A 1 4.88 -3.55 -14.68
C MET A 1 5.07 -2.38 -13.74
N GLU A 2 4.25 -1.39 -13.90
CA GLU A 2 4.37 -0.22 -13.06
C GLU A 2 3.92 -0.53 -11.62
N ILE A 3 4.67 0.00 -10.66
CA ILE A 3 4.45 -0.32 -9.27
C ILE A 3 3.08 0.19 -8.78
N LYS A 4 2.66 1.37 -9.24
CA LYS A 4 1.37 1.92 -8.81
C LYS A 4 0.20 1.09 -9.32
N GLU A 5 0.31 0.56 -10.53
CA GLU A 5 -0.73 -0.30 -11.07
C GLU A 5 -0.82 -1.59 -10.27
N LYS A 6 0.32 -2.14 -9.89
CA LYS A 6 0.32 -3.35 -9.08
C LYS A 6 -0.29 -3.10 -7.71
N ILE A 7 0.02 -1.95 -7.12
CA ILE A 7 -0.57 -1.58 -5.84
C ILE A 7 -2.08 -1.46 -5.97
N ARG A 8 -2.55 -0.82 -7.03
CA ARG A 8 -3.99 -0.68 -7.25
C ARG A 8 -4.65 -2.05 -7.33
N GLU A 9 -4.05 -2.95 -8.07
CA GLU A 9 -4.57 -4.31 -8.23
C GLU A 9 -4.63 -5.03 -6.88
N ILE A 10 -3.58 -4.90 -6.10
CA ILE A 10 -3.53 -5.51 -4.78
C ILE A 10 -4.65 -4.96 -3.90
N LEU A 11 -4.85 -3.64 -3.94
CA LEU A 11 -5.88 -3.01 -3.11
C LEU A 11 -7.27 -3.51 -3.44
N VAL A 12 -7.63 -3.54 -4.71
CA VAL A 12 -8.99 -3.95 -5.09
C VAL A 12 -9.20 -5.44 -4.84
N ASN A 13 -8.14 -6.22 -4.83
CA ASN A 13 -8.26 -7.66 -4.56
C ASN A 13 -8.22 -8.00 -3.08
N THR A 14 -7.58 -7.16 -2.28
CA THR A 14 -7.39 -7.44 -0.85
C THR A 14 -8.45 -6.77 0.03
N ILE A 15 -8.83 -5.55 -0.30
CA ILE A 15 -9.76 -4.76 0.51
C ILE A 15 -11.14 -4.89 -0.09
N GLU A 16 -12.03 -5.52 0.65
CA GLU A 16 -13.37 -5.82 0.15
C GLU A 16 -14.11 -4.55 -0.28
N GLY A 17 -14.00 -3.48 0.49
CA GLY A 17 -14.68 -2.25 0.17
C GLY A 17 -14.22 -1.57 -1.09
N LEU A 18 -13.08 -2.01 -1.64
CA LEU A 18 -12.52 -1.44 -2.86
C LEU A 18 -12.77 -2.31 -4.08
N ASN A 19 -13.42 -3.43 -3.91
CA ASN A 19 -13.69 -4.35 -5.00
C ASN A 19 -14.53 -3.66 -6.07
N GLY A 20 -14.03 -3.69 -7.30
CA GLY A 20 -14.74 -3.08 -8.41
C GLY A 20 -14.61 -1.58 -8.53
N LYS A 21 -13.86 -0.95 -7.63
CA LYS A 21 -13.68 0.49 -7.68
C LYS A 21 -12.53 0.86 -8.61
N SER A 22 -12.68 2.04 -9.24
CA SER A 22 -11.63 2.60 -10.06
C SER A 22 -10.90 3.66 -9.23
N LEU A 23 -9.76 3.30 -8.70
CA LEU A 23 -9.02 4.16 -7.77
C LEU A 23 -8.07 5.08 -8.48
N LYS A 24 -8.08 6.35 -8.10
CA LYS A 24 -7.06 7.29 -8.54
C LYS A 24 -5.84 7.12 -7.64
N TYR A 25 -4.67 7.46 -8.18
CA TYR A 25 -3.43 7.31 -7.41
C TYR A 25 -3.36 8.23 -6.20
N ASP A 26 -4.04 9.36 -6.25
CA ASP A 26 -4.04 10.32 -5.15
C ASP A 26 -5.31 10.27 -4.31
N GLU A 27 -6.11 9.25 -4.50
CA GLU A 27 -7.36 9.12 -3.74
C GLU A 27 -7.05 8.81 -2.28
N GLN A 28 -7.72 9.53 -1.38
CA GLN A 28 -7.50 9.36 0.05
C GLN A 28 -8.30 8.16 0.55
N LEU A 29 -7.59 7.12 1.00
CA LEU A 29 -8.22 5.85 1.33
C LEU A 29 -8.49 5.69 2.81
N ILE A 30 -7.62 6.22 3.66
CA ILE A 30 -7.81 6.11 5.11
C ILE A 30 -8.77 7.18 5.58
N THR A 31 -8.57 8.42 5.14
CA THR A 31 -9.43 9.54 5.55
C THR A 31 -10.89 9.28 5.20
N THR A 32 -11.14 8.66 4.06
CA THR A 32 -12.49 8.38 3.60
C THR A 32 -13.06 7.08 4.19
N GLY A 33 -12.24 6.33 4.93
CA GLY A 33 -12.71 5.13 5.60
C GLY A 33 -12.68 3.86 4.78
N TYR A 34 -12.07 3.88 3.60
CA TYR A 34 -11.96 2.66 2.79
C TYR A 34 -11.01 1.66 3.40
N ILE A 35 -9.96 2.14 4.09
CA ILE A 35 -8.96 1.28 4.70
C ILE A 35 -8.84 1.61 6.17
N ASP A 36 -8.87 0.59 7.03
CA ASP A 36 -8.67 0.77 8.47
C ASP A 36 -7.34 0.17 8.92
N SER A 37 -7.04 0.28 10.21
CA SER A 37 -5.77 -0.17 10.76
C SER A 37 -5.51 -1.66 10.53
N TYR A 38 -6.54 -2.45 10.65
CA TYR A 38 -6.41 -3.89 10.44
C TYR A 38 -6.03 -4.18 8.99
N GLU A 39 -6.67 -3.48 8.07
CA GLU A 39 -6.41 -3.68 6.65
C GLU A 39 -5.02 -3.19 6.26
N ILE A 40 -4.52 -2.17 6.95
CA ILE A 40 -3.16 -1.71 6.71
C ILE A 40 -2.16 -2.83 7.02
N ILE A 41 -2.38 -3.55 8.12
CA ILE A 41 -1.51 -4.66 8.48
C ILE A 41 -1.57 -5.77 7.43
N GLN A 42 -2.77 -6.04 6.92
CA GLN A 42 -2.91 -7.01 5.83
C GLN A 42 -2.13 -6.56 4.59
N LEU A 43 -2.23 -5.29 4.24
CA LEU A 43 -1.54 -4.76 3.08
C LEU A 43 -0.03 -4.84 3.25
N MET A 44 0.48 -4.56 4.45
CA MET A 44 1.91 -4.68 4.70
C MET A 44 2.41 -6.07 4.37
N GLU A 45 1.67 -7.07 4.80
CA GLU A 45 2.04 -8.45 4.56
C GLU A 45 2.03 -8.79 3.07
N VAL A 46 0.98 -8.35 2.38
CA VAL A 46 0.88 -8.60 0.94
C VAL A 46 1.99 -7.88 0.19
N PHE A 47 2.27 -6.63 0.56
CA PHE A 47 3.32 -5.86 -0.08
C PHE A 47 4.69 -6.51 0.12
N GLU A 48 4.96 -7.02 1.31
CA GLU A 48 6.23 -7.70 1.57
C GLU A 48 6.41 -8.90 0.66
N ASN A 49 5.33 -9.65 0.46
CA ASN A 49 5.39 -10.84 -0.38
C ASN A 49 5.45 -10.51 -1.87
N GLU A 50 4.68 -9.50 -2.29
CA GLU A 50 4.58 -9.18 -3.72
C GLU A 50 5.77 -8.38 -4.23
N PHE A 51 6.34 -7.53 -3.39
CA PHE A 51 7.43 -6.66 -3.81
C PHE A 51 8.78 -7.08 -3.25
N PHE A 52 8.81 -8.15 -2.46
CA PHE A 52 10.05 -8.67 -1.87
C PHE A 52 10.76 -7.62 -1.04
N VAL A 53 10.00 -6.95 -0.17
CA VAL A 53 10.54 -5.92 0.71
C VAL A 53 10.22 -6.28 2.14
N LYS A 54 10.91 -5.62 3.06
CA LYS A 54 10.65 -5.74 4.48
C LYS A 54 10.14 -4.41 4.97
N ILE A 55 8.94 -4.39 5.55
CA ILE A 55 8.35 -3.15 6.04
C ILE A 55 8.44 -3.13 7.55
N ASP A 56 9.17 -2.14 8.09
CA ASP A 56 9.35 -1.98 9.51
C ASP A 56 8.24 -1.10 10.05
N ILE A 57 7.37 -1.69 10.88
CA ILE A 57 6.20 -1.00 11.39
C ILE A 57 6.58 0.25 12.20
N GLU A 58 7.79 0.26 12.77
CA GLU A 58 8.25 1.41 13.55
C GLU A 58 8.66 2.59 12.70
N LYS A 59 8.86 2.37 11.41
CA LYS A 59 9.32 3.40 10.50
C LYS A 59 8.22 3.96 9.61
N ILE A 60 7.00 3.49 9.79
CA ILE A 60 5.90 3.93 8.95
C ILE A 60 4.86 4.70 9.75
N SER A 61 3.99 5.39 9.04
CA SER A 61 2.86 6.09 9.64
C SER A 61 1.64 5.84 8.78
N LEU A 62 0.47 6.23 9.28
CA LEU A 62 -0.76 6.05 8.52
C LEU A 62 -0.70 6.76 7.17
N SER A 63 -0.04 7.91 7.12
CA SER A 63 0.04 8.66 5.88
C SER A 63 0.74 7.88 4.77
N ASN A 64 1.60 6.92 5.11
CA ASN A 64 2.24 6.09 4.10
C ASN A 64 1.25 5.23 3.34
N PHE A 65 0.06 5.03 3.88
CA PHE A 65 -0.98 4.18 3.28
C PHE A 65 -2.21 4.95 2.86
N GLU A 66 -2.15 6.29 2.91
CA GLU A 66 -3.31 7.10 2.59
C GLU A 66 -3.65 7.06 1.10
N THR A 67 -2.63 7.02 0.24
CA THR A 67 -2.85 7.03 -1.22
C THR A 67 -1.94 5.99 -1.87
N ILE A 68 -2.27 5.63 -3.11
CA ILE A 68 -1.41 4.73 -3.88
C ILE A 68 -0.06 5.39 -4.11
N ASP A 69 -0.06 6.71 -4.35
CA ASP A 69 1.20 7.44 -4.51
C ASP A 69 2.09 7.28 -3.28
N ALA A 70 1.51 7.45 -2.09
CA ALA A 70 2.28 7.31 -0.85
C ALA A 70 2.78 5.89 -0.67
N MET A 71 1.95 4.91 -0.98
CA MET A 71 2.34 3.51 -0.87
C MET A 71 3.48 3.17 -1.80
N SER A 72 3.45 3.69 -3.03
CA SER A 72 4.53 3.42 -3.97
C SER A 72 5.85 4.02 -3.49
N THR A 73 5.79 5.22 -2.90
CA THR A 73 6.98 5.85 -2.33
C THR A 73 7.55 4.98 -1.20
N LEU A 74 6.67 4.49 -0.34
CA LEU A 74 7.10 3.64 0.77
C LEU A 74 7.80 2.38 0.26
N ILE A 75 7.20 1.72 -0.73
CA ILE A 75 7.78 0.49 -1.26
C ILE A 75 9.13 0.76 -1.90
N LEU A 76 9.26 1.84 -2.63
CA LEU A 76 10.53 2.18 -3.26
C LEU A 76 11.60 2.47 -2.22
N GLU A 77 11.23 3.13 -1.12
CA GLU A 77 12.17 3.39 -0.04
C GLU A 77 12.61 2.08 0.63
N MET A 78 11.67 1.18 0.84
CA MET A 78 11.99 -0.11 1.45
C MET A 78 12.89 -0.94 0.54
N LYS A 79 12.68 -0.87 -0.77
CA LYS A 79 13.55 -1.56 -1.71
C LYS A 79 14.97 -1.02 -1.66
N GLY A 80 15.10 0.30 -1.54
CA GLY A 80 16.41 0.92 -1.40
C GLY A 80 17.13 0.44 -0.15
N GLU A 81 16.42 0.37 0.95
CA GLU A 81 17.00 -0.11 2.20
C GLU A 81 17.38 -1.58 2.11
N SER A 82 16.62 -2.36 1.35
CA SER A 82 16.87 -3.79 1.21
C SER A 82 18.16 -4.08 0.48
N HIS A 83 18.68 -3.12 -0.26
CA HIS A 83 19.92 -3.29 -1.01
C HIS A 83 21.15 -3.13 -0.14
N GLU A 84 20.97 -2.59 1.04
CA GLU A 84 22.09 -2.35 1.95
C GLU A 84 22.57 -3.65 2.64
#